data_7ff4b1280086bdfc6a793a5944970707
#
_entry.id   7ff4b1280086bdfc6a793a5944970707
#
_cell.length_a   1.000
_cell.length_b   1.000
_cell.length_c   1.000
_cell.angle_alpha   90.00
_cell.angle_beta   90.00
_cell.angle_gamma   90.00
#
_symmetry.space_group_name_H-M   'P 1'
#
loop_
_entity.id
_entity.type
_entity.pdbx_description
1 polymer ?
#
loop_
_entity_poly.entity_id
_entity_poly.type
_entity_poly.pdbx_seq_one_letter_code
_entity_poly.pdbx_strand_id
1 'polypeptide(L)'
;MSNDTTESTVNEEIRRVDSFEIEKPFISDNESEDGKKDSSTVTVSSQALADYDARFLTLKQFCITLIKNITGPGVLSIPYAMYHMGIPITVVIYIYMAAVNVWCSRLITDVNDYTKRNPSRFPYKRIGNDYAVIMYHILGPYGYYVFLFLYLIAIWGVQVGTLISIVDFLDNLPWFAKIFPSPTSMKLFLHVTCTFLCMILVFLKDMKPLVPVSSLSIAALLISFLLLLGYGIVVNGLSFSPSMLKPLSAVDLLSSIGVASFSLGYNFSYLSFFKQVKPSLRVKAKKATGSCIAVITFFLIVLPLVAFLSYSSAPGGIKSNILLSIPEEKPIAIAVSMMMFLSCLFTYPIYSPPLNEILEETVPNKKTVGIFVSDARRLCYRILQTVGISLVAWFCPFFGDIISLDILAKHI
;
A
#
# COMPACT_ATOMS: atom_id res chain seq x y z
N MET A 1 0.31 44.08 6.20
CA MET A 1 -1.17 44.00 6.19
C MET A 1 -1.67 43.13 5.03
N SER A 2 -1.12 41.92 4.84
CA SER A 2 -1.60 40.99 3.76
C SER A 2 -1.72 39.52 4.17
N ASN A 3 -1.59 39.18 5.45
CA ASN A 3 -1.73 37.79 5.92
C ASN A 3 -3.11 37.44 6.49
N ASP A 4 -3.93 38.43 6.88
CA ASP A 4 -5.23 38.14 7.51
C ASP A 4 -6.34 37.76 6.50
N THR A 5 -6.23 38.18 5.26
CA THR A 5 -7.23 37.87 4.22
C THR A 5 -7.15 36.46 3.70
N THR A 6 -5.98 35.84 3.74
CA THR A 6 -5.79 34.44 3.31
C THR A 6 -6.24 33.43 4.36
N GLU A 7 -6.12 33.75 5.64
CA GLU A 7 -6.61 32.87 6.72
C GLU A 7 -8.14 32.87 6.87
N SER A 8 -8.77 34.03 6.64
CA SER A 8 -10.24 34.12 6.71
C SER A 8 -10.91 33.39 5.53
N THR A 9 -10.37 33.48 4.33
CA THR A 9 -10.87 32.73 3.15
C THR A 9 -10.66 31.22 3.28
N VAL A 10 -9.55 30.78 3.85
CA VAL A 10 -9.29 29.35 4.11
C VAL A 10 -10.24 28.80 5.18
N ASN A 11 -10.53 29.57 6.23
CA ASN A 11 -11.48 29.18 7.28
C ASN A 11 -12.93 29.16 6.80
N GLU A 12 -13.34 30.04 5.89
CA GLU A 12 -14.66 29.99 5.24
C GLU A 12 -14.79 28.82 4.26
N GLU A 13 -13.72 28.51 3.49
CA GLU A 13 -13.69 27.32 2.66
C GLU A 13 -13.75 26.02 3.46
N ILE A 14 -13.06 25.95 4.61
CA ILE A 14 -13.13 24.80 5.52
C ILE A 14 -14.56 24.61 6.05
N ARG A 15 -15.24 25.70 6.45
CA ARG A 15 -16.64 25.64 6.91
C ARG A 15 -17.61 25.18 5.81
N ARG A 16 -17.38 25.57 4.55
CA ARG A 16 -18.23 25.11 3.42
C ARG A 16 -18.01 23.64 3.07
N VAL A 17 -16.79 23.13 3.17
CA VAL A 17 -16.50 21.70 2.93
C VAL A 17 -17.08 20.82 4.04
N ASP A 18 -17.00 21.28 5.30
CA ASP A 18 -17.56 20.55 6.45
C ASP A 18 -19.10 20.45 6.40
N SER A 19 -19.77 21.42 5.79
CA SER A 19 -21.24 21.40 5.68
C SER A 19 -21.77 20.40 4.64
N PHE A 20 -20.92 19.94 3.70
CA PHE A 20 -21.31 18.96 2.65
C PHE A 20 -21.01 17.49 3.04
N GLU A 21 -20.07 17.23 3.94
CA GLU A 21 -19.73 15.86 4.38
C GLU A 21 -20.45 15.41 5.66
N ILE A 22 -21.26 16.27 6.29
CA ILE A 22 -22.16 15.84 7.34
C ILE A 22 -23.33 15.12 6.63
N GLU A 23 -23.19 13.82 6.37
CA GLU A 23 -24.35 12.94 6.28
C GLU A 23 -25.13 13.16 7.58
N LYS A 24 -26.24 13.91 7.49
CA LYS A 24 -27.18 14.06 8.58
C LYS A 24 -27.43 12.67 9.16
N PRO A 25 -27.25 12.46 10.48
CA PRO A 25 -27.68 11.23 11.09
C PRO A 25 -29.15 11.06 10.70
N PHE A 26 -29.48 9.92 10.09
CA PHE A 26 -30.81 9.54 9.68
C PHE A 26 -31.74 9.70 10.91
N ILE A 27 -32.48 10.81 10.97
CA ILE A 27 -33.55 11.00 11.92
C ILE A 27 -34.64 10.06 11.45
N SER A 28 -34.95 9.04 12.22
CA SER A 28 -36.17 8.28 12.02
C SER A 28 -37.33 9.27 12.17
N ASP A 29 -38.01 9.55 11.07
CA ASP A 29 -39.28 10.26 11.06
C ASP A 29 -40.30 9.41 11.80
N ASN A 30 -40.44 9.64 13.10
CA ASN A 30 -41.70 9.40 13.78
C ASN A 30 -42.50 10.66 13.56
N GLU A 31 -43.39 10.61 12.59
CA GLU A 31 -44.47 11.59 12.43
C GLU A 31 -45.25 11.72 13.72
N SER A 32 -45.14 12.89 14.33
CA SER A 32 -46.22 13.44 15.18
C SER A 32 -46.44 14.87 14.70
N GLU A 33 -47.61 15.06 14.07
CA GLU A 33 -48.21 16.34 13.77
C GLU A 33 -48.22 17.22 15.05
N ASP A 34 -47.42 18.28 15.06
CA ASP A 34 -47.85 19.56 15.64
C ASP A 34 -46.94 20.70 15.18
N GLY A 35 -47.53 21.68 14.54
CA GLY A 35 -46.86 22.82 13.97
C GLY A 35 -46.29 23.79 15.01
N LYS A 36 -44.96 23.79 15.15
CA LYS A 36 -44.16 24.94 15.61
C LYS A 36 -42.78 24.89 14.97
N LYS A 37 -42.52 25.89 14.11
CA LYS A 37 -41.16 26.19 13.63
C LYS A 37 -40.33 26.75 14.79
N ASP A 38 -39.69 25.90 15.52
CA ASP A 38 -38.55 26.27 16.36
C ASP A 38 -37.25 26.00 15.62
N SER A 39 -36.49 27.06 15.39
CA SER A 39 -35.09 27.02 14.93
C SER A 39 -34.26 26.42 16.06
N SER A 40 -34.40 25.11 16.28
CA SER A 40 -33.54 24.37 17.19
C SER A 40 -32.15 24.24 16.56
N THR A 41 -31.23 25.07 17.01
CA THR A 41 -29.79 24.83 16.88
C THR A 41 -29.50 23.44 17.47
N VAL A 42 -29.30 22.44 16.64
CA VAL A 42 -28.90 21.09 17.05
C VAL A 42 -27.53 21.22 17.71
N THR A 43 -27.53 21.33 19.03
CA THR A 43 -26.29 21.23 19.83
C THR A 43 -25.82 19.80 19.76
N VAL A 44 -24.92 19.52 18.78
CA VAL A 44 -24.20 18.25 18.71
C VAL A 44 -23.39 18.13 19.98
N SER A 45 -23.66 17.10 20.79
CA SER A 45 -22.92 16.89 22.03
C SER A 45 -21.43 16.81 21.75
N SER A 46 -20.59 17.42 22.59
CA SER A 46 -19.13 17.39 22.49
C SER A 46 -18.58 15.95 22.39
N GLN A 47 -19.32 15.01 22.95
CA GLN A 47 -18.98 13.58 22.92
C GLN A 47 -19.23 12.95 21.54
N ALA A 48 -20.32 13.31 20.85
CA ALA A 48 -20.58 12.86 19.49
C ALA A 48 -19.55 13.40 18.48
N LEU A 49 -19.09 14.64 18.71
CA LEU A 49 -18.02 15.25 17.90
C LEU A 49 -16.66 14.57 18.16
N ALA A 50 -16.35 14.23 19.41
CA ALA A 50 -15.15 13.50 19.78
C ALA A 50 -15.15 12.08 19.22
N ASP A 51 -16.28 11.39 19.24
CA ASP A 51 -16.45 10.05 18.67
C ASP A 51 -16.35 10.07 17.13
N TYR A 52 -16.85 11.13 16.50
CA TYR A 52 -16.70 11.35 15.07
C TYR A 52 -15.22 11.56 14.71
N ASP A 53 -14.54 12.47 15.39
CA ASP A 53 -13.12 12.76 15.21
C ASP A 53 -12.22 11.55 15.49
N ALA A 54 -12.63 10.69 16.44
CA ALA A 54 -11.91 9.48 16.80
C ALA A 54 -11.86 8.44 15.68
N ARG A 55 -12.69 8.53 14.64
CA ARG A 55 -12.68 7.61 13.48
C ARG A 55 -11.64 7.94 12.44
N PHE A 56 -11.22 9.20 12.36
CA PHE A 56 -10.29 9.67 11.35
C PHE A 56 -8.83 9.48 11.75
N LEU A 57 -7.95 9.38 10.73
CA LEU A 57 -6.51 9.34 10.92
C LEU A 57 -5.98 10.76 11.22
N THR A 58 -5.09 10.84 12.20
CA THR A 58 -4.25 12.02 12.40
C THR A 58 -3.18 12.12 11.32
N LEU A 59 -2.57 13.29 11.16
CA LEU A 59 -1.50 13.48 10.17
C LEU A 59 -0.33 12.50 10.35
N LYS A 60 0.08 12.25 11.61
CA LYS A 60 1.15 11.29 11.93
C LYS A 60 0.76 9.86 11.50
N GLN A 61 -0.46 9.44 11.83
CA GLN A 61 -0.97 8.12 11.47
C GLN A 61 -1.07 7.94 9.95
N PHE A 62 -1.53 8.97 9.24
CA PHE A 62 -1.56 8.98 7.78
C PHE A 62 -0.14 8.81 7.19
N CYS A 63 0.85 9.58 7.66
CA CYS A 63 2.22 9.46 7.18
C CYS A 63 2.79 8.05 7.41
N ILE A 64 2.59 7.46 8.60
CA ILE A 64 3.05 6.11 8.92
C ILE A 64 2.41 5.09 7.96
N THR A 65 1.09 5.15 7.77
CA THR A 65 0.38 4.22 6.89
C THR A 65 0.82 4.40 5.43
N LEU A 66 1.02 5.65 4.99
CA LEU A 66 1.51 5.95 3.64
C LEU A 66 2.93 5.41 3.42
N ILE A 67 3.84 5.65 4.37
CA ILE A 67 5.21 5.11 4.34
C ILE A 67 5.15 3.59 4.20
N LYS A 68 4.32 2.93 5.01
CA LYS A 68 4.21 1.46 4.95
C LYS A 68 3.59 0.97 3.65
N ASN A 69 2.63 1.70 3.10
CA ASN A 69 2.03 1.36 1.82
C ASN A 69 3.03 1.39 0.65
N ILE A 70 4.00 2.31 0.71
CA ILE A 70 5.08 2.40 -0.30
C ILE A 70 6.16 1.33 -0.05
N THR A 71 6.51 1.06 1.22
CA THR A 71 7.58 0.12 1.58
C THR A 71 7.09 -1.32 1.66
N GLY A 72 6.87 -1.94 0.51
CA GLY A 72 6.50 -3.35 0.36
C GLY A 72 7.71 -4.31 0.25
N PRO A 73 7.46 -5.61 -0.06
CA PRO A 73 8.53 -6.61 -0.22
C PRO A 73 9.48 -6.31 -1.39
N GLY A 74 9.04 -5.53 -2.39
CA GLY A 74 9.85 -5.13 -3.54
C GLY A 74 11.14 -4.36 -3.20
N VAL A 75 11.26 -3.84 -1.97
CA VAL A 75 12.46 -3.12 -1.53
C VAL A 75 13.70 -4.02 -1.54
N LEU A 76 13.57 -5.32 -1.27
CA LEU A 76 14.68 -6.29 -1.29
C LEU A 76 15.19 -6.62 -2.71
N SER A 77 14.40 -6.30 -3.73
CA SER A 77 14.79 -6.50 -5.14
C SER A 77 15.48 -5.27 -5.75
N ILE A 78 15.53 -4.14 -5.04
CA ILE A 78 16.16 -2.92 -5.56
C ILE A 78 17.66 -3.09 -5.80
N PRO A 79 18.47 -3.76 -4.93
CA PRO A 79 19.88 -4.00 -5.21
C PRO A 79 20.10 -4.82 -6.50
N TYR A 80 19.20 -5.77 -6.79
CA TYR A 80 19.21 -6.53 -8.03
C TYR A 80 18.90 -5.63 -9.23
N ALA A 81 17.90 -4.75 -9.11
CA ALA A 81 17.62 -3.77 -10.15
C ALA A 81 18.80 -2.81 -10.38
N MET A 82 19.52 -2.41 -9.33
CA MET A 82 20.76 -1.61 -9.45
C MET A 82 21.87 -2.36 -10.19
N TYR A 83 21.98 -3.67 -9.99
CA TYR A 83 22.94 -4.51 -10.70
C TYR A 83 22.68 -4.51 -12.20
N HIS A 84 21.42 -4.60 -12.62
CA HIS A 84 21.04 -4.67 -14.04
C HIS A 84 21.00 -3.31 -14.74
N MET A 85 20.53 -2.25 -14.06
CA MET A 85 20.42 -0.90 -14.64
C MET A 85 21.70 -0.07 -14.52
N GLY A 86 22.56 -0.41 -13.57
CA GLY A 86 23.64 0.47 -13.12
C GLY A 86 23.16 1.56 -12.15
N ILE A 87 24.07 2.01 -11.30
CA ILE A 87 23.78 2.96 -10.21
C ILE A 87 23.16 4.28 -10.72
N PRO A 88 23.75 4.99 -11.70
CA PRO A 88 23.26 6.31 -12.11
C PRO A 88 21.83 6.26 -12.67
N ILE A 89 21.56 5.26 -13.52
CA ILE A 89 20.24 5.12 -14.16
C ILE A 89 19.18 4.79 -13.09
N THR A 90 19.51 3.90 -12.14
CA THR A 90 18.60 3.58 -11.03
C THR A 90 18.26 4.83 -10.23
N VAL A 91 19.24 5.62 -9.83
CA VAL A 91 18.99 6.85 -9.07
C VAL A 91 18.08 7.81 -9.84
N VAL A 92 18.34 8.03 -11.12
CA VAL A 92 17.53 8.91 -11.98
C VAL A 92 16.10 8.39 -12.09
N ILE A 93 15.90 7.08 -12.30
CA ILE A 93 14.57 6.46 -12.42
C ILE A 93 13.80 6.60 -11.10
N TYR A 94 14.42 6.33 -9.94
CA TYR A 94 13.75 6.47 -8.65
C TYR A 94 13.35 7.91 -8.33
N ILE A 95 14.21 8.90 -8.63
CA ILE A 95 13.88 10.33 -8.47
C ILE A 95 12.74 10.73 -9.42
N TYR A 96 12.79 10.29 -10.69
CA TYR A 96 11.73 10.54 -11.66
C TYR A 96 10.39 9.95 -11.22
N MET A 97 10.38 8.66 -10.84
CA MET A 97 9.18 7.98 -10.34
C MET A 97 8.61 8.64 -9.09
N ALA A 98 9.46 9.07 -8.17
CA ALA A 98 9.03 9.81 -6.98
C ALA A 98 8.34 11.13 -7.36
N ALA A 99 8.94 11.90 -8.28
CA ALA A 99 8.36 13.16 -8.75
C ALA A 99 7.00 12.94 -9.43
N VAL A 100 6.90 11.95 -10.32
CA VAL A 100 5.64 11.56 -10.98
C VAL A 100 4.60 11.13 -9.95
N ASN A 101 4.96 10.32 -8.97
CA ASN A 101 4.05 9.86 -7.92
C ASN A 101 3.51 11.00 -7.05
N VAL A 102 4.36 11.99 -6.68
CA VAL A 102 3.92 13.19 -5.95
C VAL A 102 2.94 14.00 -6.81
N TRP A 103 3.27 14.17 -8.09
CA TRP A 103 2.41 14.93 -9.01
C TRP A 103 1.07 14.24 -9.22
N CYS A 104 1.06 12.92 -9.49
CA CYS A 104 -0.16 12.13 -9.64
C CYS A 104 -1.04 12.17 -8.38
N SER A 105 -0.45 12.04 -7.18
CA SER A 105 -1.20 12.11 -5.92
C SER A 105 -1.87 13.46 -5.72
N ARG A 106 -1.20 14.55 -6.08
CA ARG A 106 -1.78 15.90 -6.03
C ARG A 106 -2.91 16.05 -7.03
N LEU A 107 -2.66 15.68 -8.30
CA LEU A 107 -3.64 15.78 -9.37
C LEU A 107 -4.92 15.00 -9.06
N ILE A 108 -4.78 13.75 -8.62
CA ILE A 108 -5.94 12.91 -8.33
C ILE A 108 -6.75 13.44 -7.14
N THR A 109 -6.07 14.02 -6.14
CA THR A 109 -6.74 14.66 -5.00
C THR A 109 -7.49 15.92 -5.46
N ASP A 110 -6.87 16.76 -6.33
CA ASP A 110 -7.51 17.96 -6.85
C ASP A 110 -8.75 17.64 -7.70
N VAL A 111 -8.65 16.60 -8.54
CA VAL A 111 -9.79 16.12 -9.35
C VAL A 111 -10.91 15.59 -8.45
N ASN A 112 -10.57 14.81 -7.41
CA ASN A 112 -11.55 14.30 -6.45
C ASN A 112 -12.26 15.45 -5.71
N ASP A 113 -11.51 16.43 -5.22
CA ASP A 113 -12.06 17.61 -4.56
C ASP A 113 -12.93 18.44 -5.51
N TYR A 114 -12.49 18.63 -6.76
CA TYR A 114 -13.26 19.34 -7.80
C TYR A 114 -14.60 18.62 -8.11
N THR A 115 -14.57 17.31 -8.26
CA THR A 115 -15.77 16.50 -8.52
C THR A 115 -16.77 16.61 -7.36
N LYS A 116 -16.30 16.56 -6.13
CA LYS A 116 -17.15 16.69 -4.93
C LYS A 116 -17.71 18.11 -4.72
N ARG A 117 -16.98 19.14 -5.12
CA ARG A 117 -17.44 20.56 -5.02
C ARG A 117 -18.48 20.93 -6.09
N ASN A 118 -18.61 20.17 -7.16
CA ASN A 118 -19.53 20.46 -8.27
C ASN A 118 -20.58 19.33 -8.48
N PRO A 119 -21.45 19.06 -7.48
CA PRO A 119 -22.41 17.95 -7.55
C PRO A 119 -23.47 18.11 -8.64
N SER A 120 -23.76 19.33 -9.07
CA SER A 120 -24.68 19.59 -10.20
C SER A 120 -24.13 19.12 -11.54
N ARG A 121 -22.81 19.21 -11.74
CA ARG A 121 -22.13 18.76 -12.95
C ARG A 121 -21.71 17.28 -12.85
N PHE A 122 -21.36 16.84 -11.65
CA PHE A 122 -20.88 15.50 -11.34
C PHE A 122 -21.75 14.88 -10.25
N PRO A 123 -22.96 14.40 -10.58
CA PRO A 123 -23.87 13.81 -9.60
C PRO A 123 -23.21 12.58 -8.98
N TYR A 124 -23.29 12.51 -7.65
CA TYR A 124 -22.74 11.36 -6.93
C TYR A 124 -23.38 10.07 -7.42
N LYS A 125 -22.54 9.13 -7.86
CA LYS A 125 -22.96 7.77 -8.22
C LYS A 125 -22.31 6.80 -7.23
N ARG A 126 -23.11 5.88 -6.74
CA ARG A 126 -22.64 4.81 -5.86
C ARG A 126 -22.11 3.66 -6.72
N ILE A 127 -20.87 3.81 -7.22
CA ILE A 127 -20.22 2.89 -8.16
C ILE A 127 -18.77 2.62 -7.78
N GLY A 128 -18.56 1.91 -6.67
CA GLY A 128 -17.23 1.54 -6.21
C GLY A 128 -16.54 2.61 -5.35
N ASN A 129 -15.27 2.83 -5.60
CA ASN A 129 -14.47 3.78 -4.85
C ASN A 129 -14.35 5.15 -5.58
N ASP A 130 -13.72 6.13 -4.93
CA ASP A 130 -13.55 7.49 -5.48
C ASP A 130 -12.85 7.50 -6.85
N TYR A 131 -11.90 6.57 -7.10
CA TYR A 131 -11.27 6.43 -8.44
C TYR A 131 -12.28 6.02 -9.51
N ALA A 132 -13.14 5.06 -9.19
CA ALA A 132 -14.16 4.57 -10.10
C ALA A 132 -15.17 5.67 -10.45
N VAL A 133 -15.56 6.50 -9.48
CA VAL A 133 -16.45 7.65 -9.67
C VAL A 133 -15.81 8.68 -10.61
N ILE A 134 -14.54 9.03 -10.38
CA ILE A 134 -13.78 9.95 -11.23
C ILE A 134 -13.72 9.42 -12.66
N MET A 135 -13.37 8.14 -12.84
CA MET A 135 -13.25 7.53 -14.17
C MET A 135 -14.58 7.45 -14.90
N TYR A 136 -15.68 7.17 -14.19
CA TYR A 136 -17.01 7.21 -14.76
C TYR A 136 -17.37 8.59 -15.32
N HIS A 137 -17.03 9.65 -14.62
CA HIS A 137 -17.32 11.03 -15.05
C HIS A 137 -16.43 11.51 -16.21
N ILE A 138 -15.18 11.01 -16.30
CA ILE A 138 -14.24 11.42 -17.34
C ILE A 138 -14.41 10.59 -18.61
N LEU A 139 -14.53 9.28 -18.50
CA LEU A 139 -14.48 8.34 -19.61
C LEU A 139 -15.85 7.69 -19.93
N GLY A 140 -16.88 8.01 -19.13
CA GLY A 140 -18.19 7.39 -19.27
C GLY A 140 -18.24 5.92 -18.83
N PRO A 141 -19.36 5.21 -19.11
CA PRO A 141 -19.56 3.85 -18.60
C PRO A 141 -18.56 2.82 -19.16
N TYR A 142 -18.19 2.92 -20.43
CA TYR A 142 -17.22 2.00 -21.02
C TYR A 142 -15.83 2.17 -20.42
N GLY A 143 -15.36 3.42 -20.31
CA GLY A 143 -14.07 3.72 -19.67
C GLY A 143 -14.03 3.31 -18.21
N TYR A 144 -15.15 3.42 -17.49
CA TYR A 144 -15.30 2.93 -16.14
C TYR A 144 -15.05 1.41 -16.04
N TYR A 145 -15.66 0.58 -16.89
CA TYR A 145 -15.46 -0.87 -16.84
C TYR A 145 -14.04 -1.29 -17.18
N VAL A 146 -13.43 -0.65 -18.20
CA VAL A 146 -12.01 -0.89 -18.54
C VAL A 146 -11.10 -0.52 -17.38
N PHE A 147 -11.32 0.67 -16.80
CA PHE A 147 -10.55 1.10 -15.62
C PHE A 147 -10.72 0.14 -14.46
N LEU A 148 -11.97 -0.24 -14.12
CA LEU A 148 -12.26 -1.15 -13.02
C LEU A 148 -11.54 -2.49 -13.19
N PHE A 149 -11.55 -3.06 -14.39
CA PHE A 149 -10.86 -4.30 -14.71
C PHE A 149 -9.34 -4.19 -14.48
N LEU A 150 -8.70 -3.16 -15.05
CA LEU A 150 -7.27 -2.93 -14.88
C LEU A 150 -6.89 -2.64 -13.42
N TYR A 151 -7.73 -1.88 -12.73
CA TYR A 151 -7.54 -1.54 -11.33
C TYR A 151 -7.61 -2.76 -10.40
N LEU A 152 -8.58 -3.65 -10.65
CA LEU A 152 -8.70 -4.91 -9.91
C LEU A 152 -7.49 -5.81 -10.15
N ILE A 153 -7.03 -5.95 -11.40
CA ILE A 153 -5.81 -6.72 -11.72
C ILE A 153 -4.61 -6.15 -10.99
N ALA A 154 -4.44 -4.82 -10.98
CA ALA A 154 -3.31 -4.18 -10.33
C ALA A 154 -3.29 -4.45 -8.81
N ILE A 155 -4.43 -4.28 -8.12
CA ILE A 155 -4.53 -4.52 -6.68
C ILE A 155 -4.35 -6.01 -6.35
N TRP A 156 -5.00 -6.90 -7.11
CA TRP A 156 -4.83 -8.34 -6.94
C TRP A 156 -3.37 -8.74 -7.14
N GLY A 157 -2.71 -8.20 -8.19
CA GLY A 157 -1.29 -8.44 -8.45
C GLY A 157 -0.41 -8.10 -7.26
N VAL A 158 -0.61 -6.93 -6.65
CA VAL A 158 0.15 -6.53 -5.45
C VAL A 158 -0.12 -7.45 -4.25
N GLN A 159 -1.37 -7.87 -4.04
CA GLN A 159 -1.70 -8.79 -2.94
C GLN A 159 -1.16 -10.21 -3.18
N VAL A 160 -1.22 -10.71 -4.42
CA VAL A 160 -0.63 -11.99 -4.84
C VAL A 160 0.88 -11.98 -4.57
N GLY A 161 1.59 -10.95 -5.04
CA GLY A 161 3.03 -10.83 -4.83
C GLY A 161 3.42 -10.70 -3.36
N THR A 162 2.59 -10.01 -2.57
CA THR A 162 2.80 -9.92 -1.12
C THR A 162 2.61 -11.29 -0.44
N LEU A 163 1.59 -12.06 -0.83
CA LEU A 163 1.35 -13.40 -0.27
C LEU A 163 2.47 -14.38 -0.65
N ILE A 164 2.93 -14.37 -1.90
CA ILE A 164 4.08 -15.17 -2.34
C ILE A 164 5.30 -14.82 -1.48
N SER A 165 5.59 -13.53 -1.30
CA SER A 165 6.72 -13.09 -0.48
C SER A 165 6.61 -13.56 0.98
N ILE A 166 5.40 -13.54 1.57
CA ILE A 166 5.14 -14.04 2.93
C ILE A 166 5.50 -15.53 3.03
N VAL A 167 5.07 -16.33 2.05
CA VAL A 167 5.36 -17.78 2.00
C VAL A 167 6.85 -18.02 1.81
N ASP A 168 7.50 -17.32 0.87
CA ASP A 168 8.92 -17.47 0.56
C ASP A 168 9.82 -17.15 1.76
N PHE A 169 9.48 -16.12 2.58
CA PHE A 169 10.24 -15.82 3.79
C PHE A 169 10.13 -16.92 4.85
N LEU A 170 9.03 -17.66 4.94
CA LEU A 170 8.91 -18.82 5.81
C LEU A 170 9.57 -20.07 5.21
N ASP A 171 9.49 -20.25 3.89
CA ASP A 171 10.13 -21.37 3.18
C ASP A 171 11.66 -21.36 3.36
N ASN A 172 12.26 -20.16 3.47
CA ASN A 172 13.68 -19.97 3.73
C ASN A 172 14.13 -20.34 5.17
N LEU A 173 13.21 -20.81 6.04
CA LEU A 173 13.57 -21.17 7.42
C LEU A 173 13.95 -22.66 7.52
N PRO A 174 15.16 -22.99 7.99
CA PRO A 174 15.70 -24.34 7.91
C PRO A 174 14.97 -25.39 8.74
N TRP A 175 14.19 -24.97 9.76
CA TRP A 175 13.44 -25.92 10.59
C TRP A 175 12.21 -26.50 9.88
N PHE A 176 11.56 -25.78 8.95
CA PHE A 176 10.41 -26.33 8.21
C PHE A 176 10.82 -27.49 7.30
N ALA A 177 11.98 -27.38 6.65
CA ALA A 177 12.54 -28.45 5.83
C ALA A 177 12.82 -29.74 6.65
N LYS A 178 13.04 -29.64 7.97
CA LYS A 178 13.27 -30.79 8.85
C LYS A 178 11.97 -31.46 9.30
N ILE A 179 10.85 -30.71 9.32
CA ILE A 179 9.55 -31.21 9.83
C ILE A 179 8.79 -31.94 8.72
N PHE A 180 8.89 -31.45 7.48
CA PHE A 180 8.09 -31.95 6.38
C PHE A 180 8.87 -32.93 5.50
N PRO A 181 8.26 -34.11 5.15
CA PRO A 181 8.94 -35.15 4.36
C PRO A 181 9.11 -34.77 2.89
N SER A 182 8.30 -33.84 2.36
CA SER A 182 8.41 -33.39 0.98
C SER A 182 8.32 -31.86 0.86
N PRO A 183 9.08 -31.24 -0.08
CA PRO A 183 9.02 -29.80 -0.30
C PRO A 183 7.63 -29.30 -0.70
N THR A 184 6.87 -30.12 -1.45
CA THR A 184 5.52 -29.77 -1.90
C THR A 184 4.53 -29.70 -0.74
N SER A 185 4.58 -30.67 0.20
CA SER A 185 3.71 -30.65 1.38
C SER A 185 4.04 -29.50 2.32
N MET A 186 5.32 -29.17 2.45
CA MET A 186 5.78 -28.02 3.22
C MET A 186 5.23 -26.71 2.62
N LYS A 187 5.42 -26.48 1.32
CA LYS A 187 4.91 -25.28 0.64
C LYS A 187 3.41 -25.16 0.73
N LEU A 188 2.67 -26.25 0.56
CA LEU A 188 1.21 -26.25 0.70
C LEU A 188 0.79 -25.85 2.13
N PHE A 189 1.42 -26.45 3.14
CA PHE A 189 1.13 -26.11 4.54
C PHE A 189 1.42 -24.63 4.85
N LEU A 190 2.59 -24.13 4.44
CA LEU A 190 2.96 -22.73 4.62
C LEU A 190 1.99 -21.80 3.91
N HIS A 191 1.64 -22.12 2.66
CA HIS A 191 0.72 -21.33 1.85
C HIS A 191 -0.67 -21.22 2.50
N VAL A 192 -1.26 -22.36 2.94
CA VAL A 192 -2.55 -22.39 3.63
C VAL A 192 -2.50 -21.62 4.95
N THR A 193 -1.44 -21.81 5.74
CA THR A 193 -1.25 -21.11 7.02
C THR A 193 -1.13 -19.60 6.83
N CYS A 194 -0.30 -19.16 5.88
CA CYS A 194 -0.14 -17.74 5.56
C CYS A 194 -1.43 -17.11 5.04
N THR A 195 -2.17 -17.82 4.18
CA THR A 195 -3.48 -17.38 3.70
C THR A 195 -4.47 -17.18 4.85
N PHE A 196 -4.50 -18.11 5.80
CA PHE A 196 -5.36 -18.02 6.98
C PHE A 196 -4.99 -16.81 7.87
N LEU A 197 -3.69 -16.59 8.12
CA LEU A 197 -3.22 -15.42 8.86
C LEU A 197 -3.57 -14.10 8.16
N CYS A 198 -3.37 -14.03 6.85
CA CYS A 198 -3.77 -12.87 6.05
C CYS A 198 -5.29 -12.63 6.12
N MET A 199 -6.09 -13.69 6.05
CA MET A 199 -7.55 -13.61 6.13
C MET A 199 -8.02 -13.00 7.46
N ILE A 200 -7.44 -13.40 8.59
CA ILE A 200 -7.75 -12.80 9.90
C ILE A 200 -7.48 -11.28 9.90
N LEU A 201 -6.36 -10.86 9.31
CA LEU A 201 -6.00 -9.45 9.25
C LEU A 201 -6.89 -8.64 8.31
N VAL A 202 -7.39 -9.23 7.23
CA VAL A 202 -8.33 -8.58 6.28
C VAL A 202 -9.70 -8.35 6.91
N PHE A 203 -10.06 -9.07 7.97
CA PHE A 203 -11.33 -8.86 8.69
C PHE A 203 -11.37 -7.57 9.51
N LEU A 204 -10.26 -6.87 9.67
CA LEU A 204 -10.24 -5.55 10.30
C LEU A 204 -11.12 -4.58 9.51
N LYS A 205 -12.01 -3.87 10.23
CA LYS A 205 -13.01 -3.00 9.62
C LYS A 205 -12.43 -1.68 9.11
N ASP A 206 -11.59 -1.05 9.93
CA ASP A 206 -11.09 0.29 9.72
C ASP A 206 -9.56 0.31 9.60
N MET A 207 -9.01 1.39 9.02
CA MET A 207 -7.57 1.60 8.91
C MET A 207 -6.88 1.93 10.23
N LYS A 208 -7.62 2.47 11.20
CA LYS A 208 -7.04 2.93 12.46
C LYS A 208 -6.35 1.83 13.27
N PRO A 209 -6.91 0.61 13.40
CA PRO A 209 -6.21 -0.52 14.01
C PRO A 209 -4.96 -0.97 13.25
N LEU A 210 -4.84 -0.63 11.95
CA LEU A 210 -3.68 -0.97 11.15
C LEU A 210 -2.47 -0.04 11.39
N VAL A 211 -2.67 1.13 12.02
CA VAL A 211 -1.58 2.09 12.27
C VAL A 211 -0.48 1.51 13.17
N PRO A 212 -0.77 0.94 14.37
CA PRO A 212 0.26 0.32 15.20
C PRO A 212 0.93 -0.85 14.49
N VAL A 213 0.16 -1.65 13.75
CA VAL A 213 0.66 -2.76 12.93
C VAL A 213 1.60 -2.25 11.85
N SER A 214 1.26 -1.14 11.18
CA SER A 214 2.12 -0.47 10.20
C SER A 214 3.42 0.04 10.81
N SER A 215 3.37 0.61 12.02
CA SER A 215 4.55 1.08 12.73
C SER A 215 5.51 -0.06 13.07
N LEU A 216 4.98 -1.18 13.58
CA LEU A 216 5.76 -2.39 13.87
C LEU A 216 6.37 -2.97 12.59
N SER A 217 5.61 -2.99 11.51
CA SER A 217 6.05 -3.46 10.20
C SER A 217 7.20 -2.62 9.62
N ILE A 218 7.16 -1.29 9.76
CA ILE A 218 8.27 -0.41 9.35
C ILE A 218 9.50 -0.67 10.20
N ALA A 219 9.33 -0.84 11.52
CA ALA A 219 10.46 -1.16 12.42
C ALA A 219 11.10 -2.50 12.04
N ALA A 220 10.29 -3.54 11.79
CA ALA A 220 10.78 -4.85 11.33
C ALA A 220 11.55 -4.74 10.01
N LEU A 221 11.05 -3.97 9.04
CA LEU A 221 11.73 -3.72 7.77
C LEU A 221 13.08 -3.02 7.97
N LEU A 222 13.13 -1.95 8.78
CA LEU A 222 14.37 -1.23 9.06
C LEU A 222 15.40 -2.11 9.76
N ILE A 223 14.98 -2.88 10.75
CA ILE A 223 15.86 -3.83 11.45
C ILE A 223 16.39 -4.87 10.45
N SER A 224 15.56 -5.42 9.58
CA SER A 224 15.96 -6.35 8.52
C SER A 224 17.04 -5.77 7.64
N PHE A 225 16.86 -4.53 7.17
CA PHE A 225 17.88 -3.85 6.36
C PHE A 225 19.17 -3.61 7.13
N LEU A 226 19.10 -3.15 8.35
CA LEU A 226 20.30 -2.92 9.17
C LEU A 226 21.09 -4.20 9.41
N LEU A 227 20.40 -5.31 9.68
CA LEU A 227 21.05 -6.62 9.84
C LEU A 227 21.68 -7.10 8.52
N LEU A 228 20.96 -6.96 7.41
CA LEU A 228 21.44 -7.34 6.09
C LEU A 228 22.66 -6.51 5.67
N LEU A 229 22.61 -5.18 5.86
CA LEU A 229 23.74 -4.29 5.55
C LEU A 229 24.93 -4.56 6.45
N GLY A 230 24.69 -4.73 7.77
CA GLY A 230 25.76 -5.04 8.73
C GLY A 230 26.50 -6.33 8.36
N TYR A 231 25.75 -7.39 8.03
CA TYR A 231 26.35 -8.64 7.57
C TYR A 231 27.13 -8.47 6.27
N GLY A 232 26.53 -7.81 5.26
CA GLY A 232 27.18 -7.57 3.97
C GLY A 232 28.49 -6.82 4.09
N ILE A 233 28.52 -5.74 4.88
CA ILE A 233 29.71 -4.93 5.09
C ILE A 233 30.81 -5.72 5.85
N VAL A 234 30.42 -6.47 6.88
CA VAL A 234 31.39 -7.22 7.71
C VAL A 234 31.99 -8.41 6.97
N VAL A 235 31.17 -9.13 6.21
CA VAL A 235 31.60 -10.40 5.55
C VAL A 235 32.22 -10.16 4.18
N ASN A 236 31.60 -9.31 3.35
CA ASN A 236 32.02 -9.11 1.95
C ASN A 236 32.83 -7.81 1.76
N GLY A 237 32.74 -6.87 2.70
CA GLY A 237 33.26 -5.52 2.52
C GLY A 237 32.43 -4.67 1.57
N LEU A 238 32.93 -3.48 1.24
CA LEU A 238 32.33 -2.61 0.20
C LEU A 238 33.22 -2.68 -1.04
N SER A 239 32.66 -3.08 -2.16
CA SER A 239 33.38 -3.13 -3.44
C SER A 239 32.71 -2.23 -4.46
N PHE A 240 33.52 -1.50 -5.20
CA PHE A 240 33.09 -0.65 -6.29
C PHE A 240 33.85 -1.00 -7.56
N SER A 241 33.14 -1.21 -8.65
CA SER A 241 33.69 -1.44 -9.98
C SER A 241 33.09 -0.45 -10.98
N PRO A 242 33.85 0.10 -11.92
CA PRO A 242 33.32 0.96 -12.98
C PRO A 242 32.22 0.31 -13.83
N SER A 243 32.16 -1.02 -13.92
CA SER A 243 31.07 -1.75 -14.56
C SER A 243 29.71 -1.51 -13.93
N MET A 244 29.65 -1.19 -12.63
CA MET A 244 28.42 -0.88 -11.89
C MET A 244 27.75 0.43 -12.33
N LEU A 245 28.44 1.24 -13.13
CA LEU A 245 27.90 2.51 -13.65
C LEU A 245 27.11 2.34 -14.94
N LYS A 246 27.17 1.17 -15.58
CA LYS A 246 26.55 0.89 -16.88
C LYS A 246 25.48 -0.18 -16.75
N PRO A 247 24.39 -0.11 -17.56
CA PRO A 247 23.42 -1.19 -17.63
C PRO A 247 24.05 -2.43 -18.28
N LEU A 248 23.60 -3.63 -17.87
CA LEU A 248 24.07 -4.89 -18.43
C LEU A 248 23.54 -5.10 -19.85
N SER A 249 22.23 -4.92 -20.04
CA SER A 249 21.56 -5.01 -21.34
C SER A 249 20.32 -4.12 -21.41
N ALA A 250 19.78 -3.91 -22.63
CA ALA A 250 18.53 -3.17 -22.81
C ALA A 250 17.31 -3.92 -22.22
N VAL A 251 17.31 -5.24 -22.28
CA VAL A 251 16.25 -6.09 -21.72
C VAL A 251 16.27 -6.03 -20.20
N ASP A 252 17.44 -6.14 -19.59
CA ASP A 252 17.62 -6.00 -18.14
C ASP A 252 17.18 -4.63 -17.64
N LEU A 253 17.44 -3.58 -18.43
CA LEU A 253 16.96 -2.23 -18.12
C LEU A 253 15.44 -2.17 -18.05
N LEU A 254 14.73 -2.73 -19.04
CA LEU A 254 13.25 -2.74 -19.07
C LEU A 254 12.67 -3.54 -17.92
N SER A 255 13.21 -4.72 -17.64
CA SER A 255 12.83 -5.55 -16.50
C SER A 255 12.96 -4.80 -15.18
N SER A 256 14.08 -4.14 -14.98
CA SER A 256 14.38 -3.40 -13.75
C SER A 256 13.53 -2.14 -13.57
N ILE A 257 13.05 -1.50 -14.67
CA ILE A 257 12.05 -0.42 -14.60
C ILE A 257 10.74 -0.97 -13.99
N GLY A 258 10.35 -2.20 -14.31
CA GLY A 258 9.20 -2.87 -13.69
C GLY A 258 9.36 -2.98 -12.17
N VAL A 259 10.53 -3.41 -11.68
CA VAL A 259 10.85 -3.48 -10.25
C VAL A 259 10.76 -2.09 -9.59
N ALA A 260 11.31 -1.06 -10.24
CA ALA A 260 11.25 0.32 -9.73
C ALA A 260 9.80 0.85 -9.66
N SER A 261 9.00 0.57 -10.68
CA SER A 261 7.58 0.96 -10.73
C SER A 261 6.76 0.27 -9.63
N PHE A 262 7.04 -1.01 -9.39
CA PHE A 262 6.37 -1.78 -8.33
C PHE A 262 6.78 -1.30 -6.94
N SER A 263 8.06 -1.02 -6.70
CA SER A 263 8.56 -0.61 -5.38
C SER A 263 8.08 0.78 -4.93
N LEU A 264 7.68 1.65 -5.86
CA LEU A 264 7.11 2.97 -5.59
C LEU A 264 5.61 3.07 -5.92
N GLY A 265 4.97 1.96 -6.31
CA GLY A 265 3.58 1.92 -6.72
C GLY A 265 2.60 1.96 -5.54
N TYR A 266 2.06 3.14 -5.20
CA TYR A 266 1.08 3.28 -4.12
C TYR A 266 -0.18 4.06 -4.56
N ASN A 267 -0.16 4.71 -5.72
CA ASN A 267 -1.22 5.61 -6.16
C ASN A 267 -2.59 4.95 -6.26
N PHE A 268 -2.65 3.65 -6.55
CA PHE A 268 -3.91 2.88 -6.62
C PHE A 268 -4.68 2.82 -5.29
N SER A 269 -3.99 2.94 -4.15
CA SER A 269 -4.60 2.90 -2.82
C SER A 269 -4.66 4.27 -2.14
N TYR A 270 -4.00 5.28 -2.70
CA TYR A 270 -3.80 6.59 -2.07
C TYR A 270 -5.10 7.29 -1.65
N LEU A 271 -6.12 7.37 -2.55
CA LEU A 271 -7.38 8.02 -2.21
C LEU A 271 -8.13 7.33 -1.06
N SER A 272 -8.05 5.98 -0.98
CA SER A 272 -8.67 5.22 0.10
C SER A 272 -8.07 5.55 1.47
N PHE A 273 -6.78 5.89 1.54
CA PHE A 273 -6.13 6.39 2.75
C PHE A 273 -6.42 7.87 3.00
N PHE A 274 -6.33 8.66 1.95
CA PHE A 274 -6.49 10.12 2.03
C PHE A 274 -7.88 10.53 2.53
N LYS A 275 -8.94 9.83 2.10
CA LYS A 275 -10.31 10.12 2.56
C LYS A 275 -10.51 9.84 4.06
N GLN A 276 -9.69 8.97 4.66
CA GLN A 276 -9.75 8.66 6.09
C GLN A 276 -8.98 9.66 6.96
N VAL A 277 -8.29 10.63 6.36
CA VAL A 277 -7.67 11.74 7.10
C VAL A 277 -8.75 12.70 7.56
N LYS A 278 -8.63 13.19 8.81
CA LYS A 278 -9.51 14.22 9.36
C LYS A 278 -9.64 15.39 8.38
N PRO A 279 -10.87 15.84 8.02
CA PRO A 279 -11.11 16.87 7.02
C PRO A 279 -10.25 18.12 7.22
N SER A 280 -10.16 18.64 8.44
CA SER A 280 -9.33 19.80 8.79
C SER A 280 -7.82 19.62 8.55
N LEU A 281 -7.34 18.38 8.42
CA LEU A 281 -5.94 18.05 8.19
C LEU A 281 -5.60 17.69 6.73
N ARG A 282 -6.60 17.60 5.83
CA ARG A 282 -6.39 17.16 4.43
C ARG A 282 -5.40 18.03 3.66
N VAL A 283 -5.45 19.35 3.83
CA VAL A 283 -4.48 20.26 3.20
C VAL A 283 -3.06 19.99 3.68
N LYS A 284 -2.89 19.76 4.98
CA LYS A 284 -1.59 19.41 5.55
C LYS A 284 -1.14 18.01 5.09
N ALA A 285 -2.05 17.05 5.02
CA ALA A 285 -1.77 15.70 4.54
C ALA A 285 -1.31 15.69 3.07
N LYS A 286 -1.93 16.48 2.20
CA LYS A 286 -1.52 16.67 0.81
C LYS A 286 -0.07 17.19 0.68
N LYS A 287 0.34 18.14 1.53
CA LYS A 287 1.73 18.61 1.59
C LYS A 287 2.65 17.53 2.16
N ALA A 288 2.24 16.88 3.25
CA ALA A 288 3.01 15.83 3.91
C ALA A 288 3.27 14.61 3.00
N THR A 289 2.36 14.29 2.07
CA THR A 289 2.57 13.23 1.07
C THR A 289 3.87 13.42 0.30
N GLY A 290 4.12 14.63 -0.21
CA GLY A 290 5.36 14.92 -0.93
C GLY A 290 6.61 14.72 -0.07
N SER A 291 6.58 15.16 1.18
CA SER A 291 7.70 14.98 2.12
C SER A 291 7.91 13.49 2.46
N CYS A 292 6.84 12.73 2.69
CA CYS A 292 6.94 11.29 2.94
C CYS A 292 7.58 10.56 1.75
N ILE A 293 7.15 10.87 0.52
CA ILE A 293 7.69 10.25 -0.69
C ILE A 293 9.17 10.60 -0.85
N ALA A 294 9.56 11.86 -0.63
CA ALA A 294 10.96 12.28 -0.75
C ALA A 294 11.85 11.53 0.27
N VAL A 295 11.41 11.44 1.53
CA VAL A 295 12.15 10.71 2.59
C VAL A 295 12.26 9.23 2.24
N ILE A 296 11.17 8.58 1.82
CA ILE A 296 11.20 7.16 1.46
C ILE A 296 12.12 6.93 0.26
N THR A 297 12.00 7.74 -0.80
CA THR A 297 12.83 7.62 -1.99
C THR A 297 14.31 7.74 -1.66
N PHE A 298 14.67 8.64 -0.76
CA PHE A 298 16.04 8.73 -0.25
C PHE A 298 16.49 7.41 0.38
N PHE A 299 15.68 6.81 1.25
CA PHE A 299 16.00 5.51 1.86
C PHE A 299 16.02 4.36 0.83
N LEU A 300 15.09 4.37 -0.15
CA LEU A 300 15.05 3.38 -1.22
C LEU A 300 16.21 3.49 -2.23
N ILE A 301 16.95 4.58 -2.22
CA ILE A 301 18.18 4.74 -2.99
C ILE A 301 19.38 4.34 -2.13
N VAL A 302 19.51 4.92 -0.93
CA VAL A 302 20.72 4.81 -0.10
C VAL A 302 20.90 3.40 0.46
N LEU A 303 19.87 2.81 1.07
CA LEU A 303 20.00 1.49 1.69
C LEU A 303 20.27 0.38 0.65
N PRO A 304 19.53 0.29 -0.46
CA PRO A 304 19.84 -0.68 -1.50
C PRO A 304 21.19 -0.43 -2.22
N LEU A 305 21.63 0.82 -2.31
CA LEU A 305 22.97 1.13 -2.85
C LEU A 305 24.08 0.53 -1.99
N VAL A 306 23.99 0.73 -0.66
CA VAL A 306 24.96 0.12 0.26
C VAL A 306 24.89 -1.40 0.20
N ALA A 307 23.66 -1.97 0.12
CA ALA A 307 23.49 -3.40 -0.05
C ALA A 307 24.10 -3.88 -1.39
N PHE A 308 23.88 -3.18 -2.49
CA PHE A 308 24.49 -3.49 -3.79
C PHE A 308 26.03 -3.52 -3.71
N LEU A 309 26.62 -2.49 -3.14
CA LEU A 309 28.08 -2.40 -2.98
C LEU A 309 28.65 -3.51 -2.07
N SER A 310 27.88 -3.97 -1.07
CA SER A 310 28.31 -5.00 -0.13
C SER A 310 28.18 -6.42 -0.70
N TYR A 311 27.19 -6.67 -1.58
CA TYR A 311 26.90 -8.00 -2.07
C TYR A 311 27.36 -8.23 -3.53
N SER A 312 27.84 -7.21 -4.21
CA SER A 312 28.32 -7.33 -5.60
C SER A 312 29.51 -8.28 -5.75
N SER A 313 30.32 -8.43 -4.73
CA SER A 313 31.47 -9.37 -4.69
C SER A 313 31.14 -10.68 -3.97
N ALA A 314 29.90 -10.89 -3.53
CA ALA A 314 29.51 -12.13 -2.86
C ALA A 314 29.57 -13.34 -3.81
N PRO A 315 29.97 -14.53 -3.33
CA PRO A 315 29.94 -15.75 -4.10
C PRO A 315 28.52 -16.04 -4.62
N GLY A 316 28.34 -16.10 -5.94
CA GLY A 316 27.03 -16.32 -6.57
C GLY A 316 26.28 -15.04 -6.99
N GLY A 317 26.89 -13.86 -6.81
CA GLY A 317 26.33 -12.59 -7.26
C GLY A 317 25.09 -12.11 -6.48
N ILE A 318 24.47 -11.05 -6.97
CA ILE A 318 23.25 -10.49 -6.38
C ILE A 318 22.05 -11.25 -6.94
N LYS A 319 21.26 -11.87 -6.04
CA LYS A 319 20.02 -12.56 -6.42
C LYS A 319 18.83 -11.57 -6.45
N SER A 320 17.75 -11.95 -7.12
CA SER A 320 16.53 -11.14 -7.26
C SER A 320 15.93 -10.68 -5.90
N ASN A 321 16.12 -11.49 -4.88
CA ASN A 321 15.91 -11.11 -3.48
C ASN A 321 17.28 -11.18 -2.78
N ILE A 322 17.79 -10.04 -2.31
CA ILE A 322 19.12 -9.96 -1.71
C ILE A 322 19.29 -10.84 -0.47
N LEU A 323 18.21 -11.20 0.22
CA LEU A 323 18.24 -12.14 1.34
C LEU A 323 18.78 -13.52 0.92
N LEU A 324 18.46 -13.95 -0.29
CA LEU A 324 18.95 -15.23 -0.85
C LEU A 324 20.47 -15.23 -1.14
N SER A 325 21.14 -14.09 -1.02
CA SER A 325 22.59 -13.97 -1.11
C SER A 325 23.30 -14.29 0.22
N ILE A 326 22.54 -14.52 1.29
CA ILE A 326 23.05 -14.96 2.59
C ILE A 326 22.77 -16.47 2.72
N PRO A 327 23.73 -17.31 3.18
CA PRO A 327 23.46 -18.72 3.43
C PRO A 327 22.34 -18.91 4.46
N GLU A 328 21.37 -19.78 4.14
CA GLU A 328 20.12 -19.98 4.92
C GLU A 328 20.38 -20.45 6.35
N GLU A 329 21.48 -21.16 6.58
CA GLU A 329 21.88 -21.69 7.90
C GLU A 329 22.37 -20.59 8.87
N LYS A 330 22.68 -19.40 8.38
CA LYS A 330 23.19 -18.32 9.22
C LYS A 330 22.08 -17.74 10.10
N PRO A 331 22.29 -17.53 11.41
CA PRO A 331 21.29 -16.94 12.31
C PRO A 331 20.74 -15.61 11.80
N ILE A 332 21.56 -14.85 11.08
CA ILE A 332 21.16 -13.56 10.53
C ILE A 332 20.16 -13.71 9.39
N ALA A 333 20.30 -14.74 8.54
CA ALA A 333 19.33 -15.03 7.47
C ALA A 333 17.96 -15.38 8.07
N ILE A 334 17.97 -16.19 9.14
CA ILE A 334 16.76 -16.54 9.90
C ILE A 334 16.10 -15.29 10.50
N ALA A 335 16.88 -14.43 11.17
CA ALA A 335 16.37 -13.21 11.79
C ALA A 335 15.77 -12.25 10.75
N VAL A 336 16.45 -12.04 9.63
CA VAL A 336 15.96 -11.19 8.54
C VAL A 336 14.70 -11.79 7.90
N SER A 337 14.65 -13.11 7.64
CA SER A 337 13.46 -13.79 7.11
C SER A 337 12.26 -13.60 8.02
N MET A 338 12.41 -13.79 9.32
CA MET A 338 11.33 -13.60 10.30
C MET A 338 10.84 -12.16 10.37
N MET A 339 11.74 -11.17 10.36
CA MET A 339 11.36 -9.76 10.36
C MET A 339 10.66 -9.36 9.06
N MET A 340 11.12 -9.87 7.91
CA MET A 340 10.50 -9.63 6.62
C MET A 340 9.15 -10.33 6.50
N PHE A 341 9.01 -11.55 6.99
CA PHE A 341 7.72 -12.24 7.12
C PHE A 341 6.70 -11.37 7.87
N LEU A 342 7.06 -10.90 9.08
CA LEU A 342 6.20 -10.01 9.88
C LEU A 342 5.87 -8.72 9.13
N SER A 343 6.87 -8.12 8.49
CA SER A 343 6.68 -6.88 7.73
C SER A 343 5.69 -7.09 6.57
N CYS A 344 5.81 -8.16 5.80
CA CYS A 344 4.93 -8.46 4.68
C CYS A 344 3.53 -8.87 5.15
N LEU A 345 3.43 -9.69 6.19
CA LEU A 345 2.16 -10.09 6.79
C LEU A 345 1.33 -8.87 7.22
N PHE A 346 1.96 -7.89 7.84
CA PHE A 346 1.31 -6.66 8.26
C PHE A 346 1.06 -5.66 7.13
N THR A 347 1.73 -5.83 5.98
CA THR A 347 1.46 -5.03 4.78
C THR A 347 0.21 -5.51 4.05
N TYR A 348 -0.07 -6.81 4.07
CA TYR A 348 -1.17 -7.42 3.33
C TYR A 348 -2.54 -6.75 3.57
N PRO A 349 -2.99 -6.50 4.82
CA PRO A 349 -4.28 -5.86 5.07
C PRO A 349 -4.32 -4.39 4.65
N ILE A 350 -3.18 -3.72 4.41
CA ILE A 350 -3.12 -2.32 3.96
C ILE A 350 -3.59 -2.20 2.50
N TYR A 351 -3.40 -3.23 1.69
CA TYR A 351 -3.84 -3.26 0.29
C TYR A 351 -5.30 -3.68 0.11
N SER A 352 -5.96 -4.18 1.16
CA SER A 352 -7.34 -4.68 1.07
C SER A 352 -8.42 -3.57 0.99
N PRO A 353 -8.32 -2.40 1.66
CA PRO A 353 -9.39 -1.41 1.68
C PRO A 353 -9.84 -0.90 0.31
N PRO A 354 -8.96 -0.57 -0.65
CA PRO A 354 -9.41 -0.14 -1.97
C PRO A 354 -10.26 -1.18 -2.69
N LEU A 355 -9.95 -2.46 -2.49
CA LEU A 355 -10.67 -3.58 -3.07
C LEU A 355 -11.99 -3.84 -2.34
N ASN A 356 -11.95 -3.79 -1.00
CA ASN A 356 -13.16 -3.91 -0.18
C ASN A 356 -14.17 -2.81 -0.50
N GLU A 357 -13.72 -1.57 -0.75
CA GLU A 357 -14.59 -0.46 -1.13
C GLU A 357 -15.38 -0.74 -2.42
N ILE A 358 -14.77 -1.45 -3.38
CA ILE A 358 -15.43 -1.84 -4.63
C ILE A 358 -16.39 -3.00 -4.41
N LEU A 359 -15.94 -4.05 -3.74
CA LEU A 359 -16.71 -5.29 -3.59
C LEU A 359 -17.87 -5.15 -2.58
N GLU A 360 -17.68 -4.35 -1.54
CA GLU A 360 -18.66 -4.17 -0.47
C GLU A 360 -19.65 -3.03 -0.74
N GLU A 361 -19.53 -2.33 -1.86
CA GLU A 361 -20.36 -1.16 -2.18
C GLU A 361 -21.86 -1.46 -2.17
N THR A 362 -22.25 -2.63 -2.67
CA THR A 362 -23.65 -3.06 -2.73
C THR A 362 -24.22 -3.43 -1.37
N VAL A 363 -23.37 -3.58 -0.35
CA VAL A 363 -23.78 -3.98 0.99
C VAL A 363 -24.04 -2.74 1.86
N PRO A 364 -25.27 -2.55 2.37
CA PRO A 364 -25.59 -1.40 3.20
C PRO A 364 -24.70 -1.35 4.45
N ASN A 365 -24.23 -0.14 4.77
CA ASN A 365 -23.34 0.08 5.90
C ASN A 365 -24.12 0.03 7.21
N LYS A 366 -24.23 -1.15 7.82
CA LYS A 366 -24.80 -1.26 9.17
C LYS A 366 -23.80 -0.71 10.19
N LYS A 367 -24.25 0.12 11.10
CA LYS A 367 -23.45 0.57 12.25
C LYS A 367 -23.11 -0.65 13.11
N THR A 368 -21.91 -1.19 12.94
CA THR A 368 -21.43 -2.31 13.76
C THR A 368 -20.45 -1.78 14.79
N VAL A 369 -20.69 -2.15 16.03
CA VAL A 369 -19.78 -1.89 17.15
C VAL A 369 -18.70 -2.97 17.12
N GLY A 370 -17.41 -2.59 17.00
CA GLY A 370 -16.29 -3.53 17.02
C GLY A 370 -15.20 -3.22 15.99
N ILE A 371 -14.04 -3.84 16.18
CA ILE A 371 -12.84 -3.69 15.34
C ILE A 371 -12.95 -4.55 14.08
N PHE A 372 -13.67 -5.67 14.14
CA PHE A 372 -13.84 -6.62 13.05
C PHE A 372 -15.16 -6.42 12.31
N VAL A 373 -15.20 -6.86 11.06
CA VAL A 373 -16.42 -6.88 10.24
C VAL A 373 -17.37 -7.94 10.80
N SER A 374 -18.58 -7.54 11.15
CA SER A 374 -19.63 -8.45 11.68
C SER A 374 -20.73 -8.77 10.65
N ASP A 375 -20.75 -8.10 9.49
CA ASP A 375 -21.73 -8.37 8.45
C ASP A 375 -21.30 -9.59 7.63
N ALA A 376 -22.15 -10.64 7.61
CA ALA A 376 -21.86 -11.90 6.94
C ALA A 376 -21.57 -11.75 5.44
N ARG A 377 -22.24 -10.81 4.75
CA ARG A 377 -22.00 -10.58 3.31
C ARG A 377 -20.61 -10.00 3.06
N ARG A 378 -20.21 -9.00 3.84
CA ARG A 378 -18.87 -8.42 3.77
C ARG A 378 -17.80 -9.43 4.11
N LEU A 379 -18.04 -10.25 5.14
CA LEU A 379 -17.15 -11.34 5.50
C LEU A 379 -16.99 -12.34 4.36
N CYS A 380 -18.09 -12.74 3.72
CA CYS A 380 -18.07 -13.62 2.55
C CYS A 380 -17.24 -13.05 1.39
N TYR A 381 -17.42 -11.76 1.04
CA TYR A 381 -16.61 -11.12 0.00
C TYR A 381 -15.12 -11.12 0.33
N ARG A 382 -14.74 -10.81 1.58
CA ARG A 382 -13.34 -10.81 2.02
C ARG A 382 -12.72 -12.21 2.01
N ILE A 383 -13.48 -13.24 2.39
CA ILE A 383 -13.05 -14.63 2.30
C ILE A 383 -12.83 -15.03 0.83
N LEU A 384 -13.82 -14.82 -0.02
CA LEU A 384 -13.75 -15.15 -1.45
C LEU A 384 -12.57 -14.47 -2.12
N GLN A 385 -12.37 -13.19 -1.83
CA GLN A 385 -11.23 -12.40 -2.32
C GLN A 385 -9.89 -13.01 -1.87
N THR A 386 -9.73 -13.27 -0.57
CA THR A 386 -8.46 -13.79 -0.02
C THR A 386 -8.18 -15.19 -0.55
N VAL A 387 -9.18 -16.04 -0.67
CA VAL A 387 -9.06 -17.37 -1.27
C VAL A 387 -8.73 -17.27 -2.76
N GLY A 388 -9.38 -16.38 -3.51
CA GLY A 388 -9.06 -16.14 -4.92
C GLY A 388 -7.62 -15.69 -5.13
N ILE A 389 -7.12 -14.74 -4.33
CA ILE A 389 -5.73 -14.29 -4.36
C ILE A 389 -4.78 -15.45 -4.02
N SER A 390 -5.13 -16.27 -3.02
CA SER A 390 -4.35 -17.43 -2.61
C SER A 390 -4.26 -18.48 -3.72
N LEU A 391 -5.36 -18.76 -4.42
CA LEU A 391 -5.35 -19.67 -5.56
C LEU A 391 -4.46 -19.14 -6.70
N VAL A 392 -4.57 -17.86 -7.04
CA VAL A 392 -3.70 -17.25 -8.05
C VAL A 392 -2.23 -17.34 -7.62
N ALA A 393 -1.90 -17.03 -6.36
CA ALA A 393 -0.54 -17.13 -5.83
C ALA A 393 0.01 -18.57 -5.88
N TRP A 394 -0.84 -19.58 -5.68
CA TRP A 394 -0.46 -20.99 -5.76
C TRP A 394 -0.18 -21.46 -7.19
N PHE A 395 -1.07 -21.08 -8.14
CA PHE A 395 -0.94 -21.51 -9.54
C PHE A 395 0.04 -20.68 -10.36
N CYS A 396 0.30 -19.43 -9.97
CA CYS A 396 1.21 -18.51 -10.64
C CYS A 396 2.34 -18.07 -9.69
N PRO A 397 3.23 -18.98 -9.23
CA PRO A 397 4.31 -18.66 -8.31
C PRO A 397 5.39 -17.75 -8.92
N PHE A 398 5.34 -17.52 -10.25
CA PHE A 398 6.29 -16.71 -11.02
C PHE A 398 5.98 -15.22 -10.98
N PHE A 399 5.30 -14.73 -9.97
CA PHE A 399 4.93 -13.32 -9.88
C PHE A 399 6.16 -12.40 -9.89
N GLY A 400 7.27 -12.82 -9.29
CA GLY A 400 8.55 -12.13 -9.39
C GLY A 400 9.05 -11.99 -10.83
N ASP A 401 8.90 -13.05 -11.61
CA ASP A 401 9.31 -13.07 -13.03
C ASP A 401 8.34 -12.24 -13.90
N ILE A 402 7.06 -12.20 -13.55
CA ILE A 402 6.06 -11.36 -14.25
C ILE A 402 6.32 -9.88 -14.01
N ILE A 403 6.65 -9.48 -12.77
CA ILE A 403 6.98 -8.08 -12.43
C ILE A 403 8.28 -7.65 -13.10
N SER A 404 9.26 -8.54 -13.17
CA SER A 404 10.54 -8.25 -13.79
C SER A 404 10.52 -8.31 -15.33
N LEU A 405 9.41 -8.70 -15.96
CA LEU A 405 9.31 -8.98 -17.41
C LEU A 405 10.31 -10.05 -17.89
N ASP A 406 10.91 -10.83 -16.99
CA ASP A 406 11.90 -11.86 -17.30
C ASP A 406 11.34 -12.98 -18.19
N ILE A 407 10.03 -13.21 -18.16
CA ILE A 407 9.36 -14.19 -19.03
C ILE A 407 9.49 -13.77 -20.50
N LEU A 408 9.34 -12.48 -20.80
CA LEU A 408 9.51 -11.95 -22.15
C LEU A 408 10.98 -12.03 -22.61
N ALA A 409 11.92 -11.88 -21.67
CA ALA A 409 13.35 -11.90 -21.98
C ALA A 409 13.93 -13.30 -22.25
N LYS A 410 13.30 -14.36 -21.71
CA LYS A 410 13.76 -15.76 -21.94
C LYS A 410 13.21 -16.40 -23.22
N HIS A 411 12.24 -15.75 -23.88
CA HIS A 411 11.58 -16.26 -25.09
C HIS A 411 11.79 -15.37 -26.32
N ILE A 412 12.59 -14.30 -26.23
CA ILE A 412 13.11 -13.50 -27.32
C ILE A 412 14.62 -13.76 -27.46
#